data_8a61e4053d4f410d49a7a0a984aed261
#
_entry.id   8a61e4053d4f410d49a7a0a984aed261
#
_cell.length_a   1.000
_cell.length_b   1.000
_cell.length_c   1.000
_cell.angle_alpha   90.00
_cell.angle_beta   90.00
_cell.angle_gamma   90.00
#
_symmetry.space_group_name_H-M   'P 1'
#
loop_
_entity.id
_entity.type
_entity.pdbx_description
1 polymer ?
#
loop_
_entity_poly.entity_id
_entity_poly.type
_entity_poly.pdbx_seq_one_letter_code
_entity_poly.pdbx_strand_id
1 'polypeptide(L)'
;DITSYIPEEFINKYDISVVSLNVIMNGESIREVDLDNETFYSKMEESTEIPSSSQPSPDEIYNTFENIIKEGNSIVGIFISSDMSGTVSSANLIKNMLLEKYPTAHIEIVDSRSNCMQMGYVAIEAAKAAAAGKSMEEVIDVCTSVINNSRFLFTPDTLYYLKKGGRIGGASALLGTLFQIKPILTVCDGKTTVFTKVRTKKKAVDTLVTTLVNDLQGKELGGVIVHHINCQDEGLSLAAKIKKQLGVDVQIDTIGPIIGLHVGPGSIGVAYFTK
;
A
#
# COMPACT_ATOMS: atom_id res chain seq x y z
N ASP A 1 1.48 -3.15 -7.95
CA ASP A 1 0.18 -3.86 -7.87
C ASP A 1 -0.91 -2.98 -7.24
N ILE A 2 -2.17 -3.43 -7.29
CA ILE A 2 -3.34 -2.66 -6.87
C ILE A 2 -3.26 -2.18 -5.42
N THR A 3 -2.57 -2.90 -4.53
CA THR A 3 -2.45 -2.53 -3.12
C THR A 3 -1.62 -1.27 -2.86
N SER A 4 -1.12 -0.62 -3.92
CA SER A 4 -0.49 0.70 -3.87
C SER A 4 -1.49 1.84 -3.68
N TYR A 5 -2.73 1.65 -4.13
CA TYR A 5 -3.79 2.66 -4.12
C TYR A 5 -3.35 4.01 -4.68
N ILE A 6 -2.62 3.95 -5.81
CA ILE A 6 -2.17 5.16 -6.52
C ILE A 6 -3.39 5.87 -7.08
N PRO A 7 -3.56 7.18 -6.82
CA PRO A 7 -4.64 7.96 -7.43
C PRO A 7 -4.61 7.88 -8.96
N GLU A 8 -5.79 7.76 -9.56
CA GLU A 8 -5.97 7.54 -11.01
C GLU A 8 -5.27 8.63 -11.86
N GLU A 9 -5.21 9.85 -11.36
CA GLU A 9 -4.50 10.94 -12.02
C GLU A 9 -3.02 10.64 -12.29
N PHE A 10 -2.33 9.94 -11.37
CA PHE A 10 -0.92 9.55 -11.55
C PHE A 10 -0.80 8.31 -12.43
N ILE A 11 -1.74 7.36 -12.33
CA ILE A 11 -1.79 6.18 -13.21
C ILE A 11 -1.89 6.66 -14.67
N ASN A 12 -2.86 7.51 -14.96
CA ASN A 12 -3.09 8.03 -16.31
C ASN A 12 -1.95 8.94 -16.80
N LYS A 13 -1.41 9.79 -15.91
CA LYS A 13 -0.37 10.76 -16.28
C LYS A 13 0.95 10.09 -16.67
N TYR A 14 1.30 8.99 -16.02
CA TYR A 14 2.59 8.31 -16.20
C TYR A 14 2.47 6.93 -16.82
N ASP A 15 1.27 6.58 -17.32
CA ASP A 15 0.98 5.29 -17.96
C ASP A 15 1.42 4.09 -17.08
N ILE A 16 1.02 4.12 -15.80
CA ILE A 16 1.38 3.08 -14.84
C ILE A 16 0.46 1.88 -15.03
N SER A 17 1.01 0.75 -15.44
CA SER A 17 0.26 -0.51 -15.50
C SER A 17 0.02 -1.08 -14.11
N VAL A 18 -1.21 -1.49 -13.82
CA VAL A 18 -1.61 -2.04 -12.52
C VAL A 18 -2.07 -3.48 -12.68
N VAL A 19 -1.52 -4.40 -11.89
CA VAL A 19 -2.00 -5.78 -11.77
C VAL A 19 -2.82 -5.94 -10.48
N SER A 20 -3.92 -6.70 -10.58
CA SER A 20 -4.88 -6.82 -9.49
C SER A 20 -4.68 -8.09 -8.67
N LEU A 21 -4.65 -7.96 -7.35
CA LEU A 21 -4.85 -9.07 -6.45
C LEU A 21 -6.34 -9.46 -6.44
N ASN A 22 -6.65 -10.64 -5.90
CA ASN A 22 -8.02 -11.14 -5.87
C ASN A 22 -8.54 -11.29 -4.44
N VAL A 23 -9.80 -10.94 -4.25
CA VAL A 23 -10.60 -11.26 -3.08
C VAL A 23 -11.28 -12.61 -3.28
N ILE A 24 -11.19 -13.48 -2.30
CA ILE A 24 -11.90 -14.76 -2.27
C ILE A 24 -13.02 -14.64 -1.25
N MET A 25 -14.26 -14.68 -1.73
CA MET A 25 -15.45 -14.53 -0.93
C MET A 25 -16.55 -15.49 -1.45
N ASN A 26 -17.17 -16.27 -0.55
CA ASN A 26 -18.20 -17.24 -0.89
C ASN A 26 -17.77 -18.27 -1.96
N GLY A 27 -16.49 -18.63 -2.01
CA GLY A 27 -15.94 -19.57 -2.99
C GLY A 27 -15.64 -18.97 -4.36
N GLU A 28 -15.89 -17.68 -4.57
CA GLU A 28 -15.57 -16.95 -5.78
C GLU A 28 -14.27 -16.14 -5.61
N SER A 29 -13.48 -16.08 -6.68
CA SER A 29 -12.26 -15.25 -6.75
C SER A 29 -12.53 -14.07 -7.66
N ILE A 30 -12.53 -12.87 -7.12
CA ILE A 30 -12.87 -11.63 -7.83
C ILE A 30 -11.68 -10.70 -7.76
N ARG A 31 -11.28 -10.10 -8.89
CA ARG A 31 -10.22 -9.10 -8.93
C ARG A 31 -10.63 -7.85 -8.14
N GLU A 32 -9.71 -7.27 -7.38
CA GLU A 32 -10.03 -6.06 -6.60
C GLU A 32 -10.52 -4.90 -7.48
N VAL A 33 -9.94 -4.74 -8.68
CA VAL A 33 -10.33 -3.67 -9.62
C VAL A 33 -11.79 -3.77 -10.09
N ASP A 34 -12.40 -4.95 -9.97
CA ASP A 34 -13.79 -5.21 -10.39
C ASP A 34 -14.77 -5.10 -9.21
N LEU A 35 -14.28 -4.74 -8.01
CA LEU A 35 -15.08 -4.60 -6.80
C LEU A 35 -15.36 -3.14 -6.46
N ASP A 36 -16.61 -2.84 -6.15
CA ASP A 36 -16.98 -1.58 -5.52
C ASP A 36 -16.71 -1.63 -4.01
N ASN A 37 -15.94 -0.65 -3.50
CA ASN A 37 -15.50 -0.63 -2.12
C ASN A 37 -16.66 -0.59 -1.11
N GLU A 38 -17.68 0.23 -1.36
CA GLU A 38 -18.84 0.38 -0.46
C GLU A 38 -19.62 -0.92 -0.37
N THR A 39 -19.90 -1.52 -1.52
CA THR A 39 -20.58 -2.82 -1.61
C THR A 39 -19.76 -3.94 -0.94
N PHE A 40 -18.45 -3.93 -1.13
CA PHE A 40 -17.57 -4.94 -0.52
C PHE A 40 -17.59 -4.84 1.01
N TYR A 41 -17.39 -3.65 1.57
CA TYR A 41 -17.34 -3.48 3.03
C TYR A 41 -18.68 -3.77 3.68
N SER A 42 -19.81 -3.39 3.06
CA SER A 42 -21.15 -3.74 3.53
C SER A 42 -21.34 -5.26 3.62
N LYS A 43 -20.98 -5.99 2.55
CA LYS A 43 -21.04 -7.46 2.55
C LYS A 43 -20.10 -8.11 3.55
N MET A 44 -18.91 -7.53 3.75
CA MET A 44 -17.94 -8.05 4.72
C MET A 44 -18.42 -7.90 6.16
N GLU A 45 -19.12 -6.80 6.49
CA GLU A 45 -19.70 -6.57 7.82
C GLU A 45 -20.88 -7.50 8.11
N GLU A 46 -21.67 -7.84 7.10
CA GLU A 46 -22.79 -8.79 7.20
C GLU A 46 -22.34 -10.26 7.23
N SER A 47 -21.15 -10.56 6.76
CA SER A 47 -20.63 -11.92 6.63
C SER A 47 -20.17 -12.49 7.97
N THR A 48 -20.44 -13.77 8.17
CA THR A 48 -19.92 -14.55 9.29
C THR A 48 -18.45 -14.95 9.10
N GLU A 49 -17.97 -14.94 7.86
CA GLU A 49 -16.60 -15.27 7.49
C GLU A 49 -15.89 -14.08 6.86
N ILE A 50 -14.68 -13.79 7.31
CA ILE A 50 -13.86 -12.76 6.68
C ILE A 50 -13.38 -13.31 5.33
N PRO A 51 -13.56 -12.55 4.23
CA PRO A 51 -12.97 -12.87 2.95
C PRO A 51 -11.45 -13.05 3.06
N SER A 52 -10.87 -13.83 2.17
CA SER A 52 -9.42 -13.97 2.06
C SER A 52 -8.91 -13.32 0.76
N SER A 53 -7.60 -13.18 0.65
CA SER A 53 -6.97 -12.62 -0.54
C SER A 53 -6.02 -13.61 -1.20
N SER A 54 -5.83 -13.49 -2.50
CA SER A 54 -4.74 -14.14 -3.22
C SER A 54 -3.96 -13.12 -4.05
N GLN A 55 -2.72 -13.49 -4.37
CA GLN A 55 -1.88 -12.72 -5.28
C GLN A 55 -2.51 -12.62 -6.68
N PRO A 56 -2.04 -11.71 -7.56
CA PRO A 56 -2.48 -11.66 -8.95
C PRO A 56 -2.31 -13.01 -9.62
N SER A 57 -3.17 -13.32 -10.60
CA SER A 57 -2.97 -14.55 -11.37
C SER A 57 -1.63 -14.48 -12.13
N PRO A 58 -0.90 -15.60 -12.27
CA PRO A 58 0.32 -15.62 -13.06
C PRO A 58 0.10 -15.11 -14.49
N ASP A 59 -1.04 -15.44 -15.09
CA ASP A 59 -1.40 -15.00 -16.44
C ASP A 59 -1.56 -13.47 -16.53
N GLU A 60 -2.11 -12.82 -15.49
CA GLU A 60 -2.26 -11.38 -15.49
C GLU A 60 -0.90 -10.67 -15.46
N ILE A 61 0.02 -11.11 -14.59
CA ILE A 61 1.38 -10.57 -14.55
C ILE A 61 2.10 -10.84 -15.87
N TYR A 62 2.00 -12.07 -16.37
CA TYR A 62 2.65 -12.48 -17.62
C TYR A 62 2.19 -11.62 -18.80
N ASN A 63 0.88 -11.51 -19.01
CA ASN A 63 0.31 -10.76 -20.12
C ASN A 63 0.64 -9.26 -20.03
N THR A 64 0.58 -8.68 -18.82
CA THR A 64 0.94 -7.28 -18.60
C THR A 64 2.40 -7.03 -18.97
N PHE A 65 3.32 -7.85 -18.49
CA PHE A 65 4.74 -7.72 -18.77
C PHE A 65 5.06 -7.97 -20.24
N GLU A 66 4.47 -9.03 -20.83
CA GLU A 66 4.69 -9.36 -22.22
C GLU A 66 4.24 -8.24 -23.17
N ASN A 67 3.11 -7.60 -22.90
CA ASN A 67 2.62 -6.49 -23.71
C ASN A 67 3.60 -5.31 -23.68
N ILE A 68 4.10 -4.94 -22.49
CA ILE A 68 5.10 -3.87 -22.33
C ILE A 68 6.39 -4.20 -23.10
N ILE A 69 6.85 -5.46 -23.05
CA ILE A 69 8.04 -5.91 -23.79
C ILE A 69 7.81 -5.83 -25.30
N LYS A 70 6.63 -6.24 -25.79
CA LYS A 70 6.29 -6.18 -27.23
C LYS A 70 6.23 -4.76 -27.78
N GLU A 71 5.93 -3.79 -26.93
CA GLU A 71 5.98 -2.36 -27.24
C GLU A 71 7.43 -1.80 -27.25
N GLY A 72 8.42 -2.62 -26.88
CA GLY A 72 9.84 -2.24 -26.84
C GLY A 72 10.25 -1.54 -25.54
N ASN A 73 9.43 -1.60 -24.51
CA ASN A 73 9.68 -0.94 -23.23
C ASN A 73 10.36 -1.87 -22.22
N SER A 74 11.13 -1.27 -21.32
CA SER A 74 11.68 -1.92 -20.11
C SER A 74 10.68 -1.86 -18.97
N ILE A 75 10.82 -2.76 -17.99
CA ILE A 75 9.87 -2.90 -16.88
C ILE A 75 10.56 -2.69 -15.53
N VAL A 76 10.00 -1.84 -14.69
CA VAL A 76 10.23 -1.80 -13.25
C VAL A 76 8.93 -2.20 -12.56
N GLY A 77 8.85 -3.44 -12.08
CA GLY A 77 7.68 -3.97 -11.38
C GLY A 77 7.80 -3.73 -9.87
N ILE A 78 6.91 -2.92 -9.30
CA ILE A 78 6.89 -2.58 -7.87
C ILE A 78 5.70 -3.25 -7.20
N PHE A 79 5.97 -4.03 -6.16
CA PHE A 79 4.97 -4.90 -5.53
C PHE A 79 4.93 -4.76 -4.01
N ILE A 80 3.78 -5.14 -3.44
CA ILE A 80 3.58 -5.28 -1.99
C ILE A 80 4.68 -6.13 -1.36
N SER A 81 5.03 -5.81 -0.11
CA SER A 81 6.04 -6.53 0.65
C SER A 81 5.95 -8.06 0.51
N SER A 82 7.08 -8.70 0.22
CA SER A 82 7.23 -10.16 0.15
C SER A 82 6.93 -10.87 1.47
N ASP A 83 7.00 -10.16 2.60
CA ASP A 83 6.58 -10.68 3.92
C ASP A 83 5.05 -10.65 4.13
N MET A 84 4.30 -9.96 3.25
CA MET A 84 2.84 -9.85 3.32
C MET A 84 2.12 -10.66 2.23
N SER A 85 2.76 -10.83 1.07
CA SER A 85 2.18 -11.51 -0.10
C SER A 85 3.23 -12.24 -0.92
N GLY A 86 2.81 -13.31 -1.59
CA GLY A 86 3.65 -14.03 -2.57
C GLY A 86 3.85 -13.30 -3.91
N THR A 87 3.30 -12.10 -4.07
CA THR A 87 3.29 -11.37 -5.37
C THR A 87 4.69 -11.13 -5.92
N VAL A 88 5.66 -10.71 -5.08
CA VAL A 88 7.07 -10.54 -5.50
C VAL A 88 7.67 -11.84 -6.04
N SER A 89 7.40 -12.96 -5.37
CA SER A 89 7.90 -14.27 -5.82
C SER A 89 7.31 -14.69 -7.16
N SER A 90 6.00 -14.46 -7.36
CA SER A 90 5.33 -14.72 -8.64
C SER A 90 5.85 -13.81 -9.76
N ALA A 91 6.05 -12.51 -9.48
CA ALA A 91 6.61 -11.58 -10.44
C ALA A 91 8.03 -11.98 -10.88
N ASN A 92 8.87 -12.45 -9.96
CA ASN A 92 10.21 -12.95 -10.29
C ASN A 92 10.16 -14.23 -11.14
N LEU A 93 9.23 -15.15 -10.85
CA LEU A 93 9.03 -16.34 -11.69
C LEU A 93 8.66 -15.95 -13.11
N ILE A 94 7.69 -15.04 -13.26
CA ILE A 94 7.25 -14.54 -14.57
C ILE A 94 8.37 -13.78 -15.29
N LYS A 95 9.16 -12.94 -14.58
CA LYS A 95 10.37 -12.31 -15.12
C LYS A 95 11.28 -13.35 -15.77
N ASN A 96 11.59 -14.43 -15.06
CA ASN A 96 12.48 -15.47 -15.57
C ASN A 96 11.92 -16.16 -16.82
N MET A 97 10.63 -16.52 -16.82
CA MET A 97 9.96 -17.11 -17.98
C MET A 97 9.99 -16.18 -19.21
N LEU A 98 9.78 -14.88 -18.99
CA LEU A 98 9.80 -13.90 -20.08
C LEU A 98 11.21 -13.65 -20.60
N LEU A 99 12.24 -13.68 -19.76
CA LEU A 99 13.64 -13.54 -20.17
C LEU A 99 14.13 -14.77 -20.99
N GLU A 100 13.59 -15.96 -20.75
CA GLU A 100 13.84 -17.13 -21.63
C GLU A 100 13.27 -16.90 -23.03
N LYS A 101 12.08 -16.27 -23.13
CA LYS A 101 11.41 -15.98 -24.41
C LYS A 101 11.92 -14.70 -25.08
N TYR A 102 12.27 -13.70 -24.31
CA TYR A 102 12.74 -12.37 -24.74
C TYR A 102 14.09 -12.05 -24.08
N PRO A 103 15.21 -12.64 -24.52
CA PRO A 103 16.51 -12.51 -23.82
C PRO A 103 17.08 -11.08 -23.74
N THR A 104 16.58 -10.18 -24.59
CA THR A 104 17.00 -8.76 -24.62
C THR A 104 16.08 -7.84 -23.80
N ALA A 105 15.02 -8.38 -23.19
CA ALA A 105 14.13 -7.58 -22.35
C ALA A 105 14.83 -7.16 -21.05
N HIS A 106 14.52 -5.97 -20.58
CA HIS A 106 15.00 -5.46 -19.31
C HIS A 106 13.85 -5.40 -18.31
N ILE A 107 13.90 -6.25 -17.28
CA ILE A 107 12.85 -6.38 -16.28
C ILE A 107 13.50 -6.35 -14.90
N GLU A 108 13.12 -5.38 -14.05
CA GLU A 108 13.50 -5.35 -12.65
C GLU A 108 12.28 -5.42 -11.75
N ILE A 109 12.41 -6.20 -10.67
CA ILE A 109 11.35 -6.39 -9.67
C ILE A 109 11.80 -5.78 -8.36
N VAL A 110 11.00 -4.84 -7.86
CA VAL A 110 11.23 -4.13 -6.61
C VAL A 110 10.24 -4.63 -5.56
N ASP A 111 10.75 -5.21 -4.48
CA ASP A 111 10.00 -5.42 -3.26
C ASP A 111 9.91 -4.09 -2.52
N SER A 112 8.72 -3.49 -2.45
CA SER A 112 8.54 -2.21 -1.76
C SER A 112 8.76 -2.29 -0.24
N ARG A 113 8.79 -3.50 0.30
CA ARG A 113 8.79 -3.76 1.76
C ARG A 113 7.64 -3.07 2.49
N SER A 114 6.58 -2.71 1.76
CA SER A 114 5.43 -1.97 2.28
C SER A 114 4.14 -2.30 1.52
N ASN A 115 3.13 -1.46 1.69
CA ASN A 115 1.84 -1.46 0.98
C ASN A 115 1.25 -0.05 0.95
N CYS A 116 0.03 0.09 0.46
CA CYS A 116 -0.69 1.37 0.35
C CYS A 116 0.19 2.44 -0.31
N MET A 117 -0.11 3.70 -0.07
CA MET A 117 0.64 4.78 -0.70
C MET A 117 2.10 4.91 -0.24
N GLN A 118 2.53 4.21 0.79
CA GLN A 118 3.98 4.08 1.04
C GLN A 118 4.67 3.37 -0.15
N MET A 119 4.06 2.30 -0.70
CA MET A 119 4.49 1.67 -1.95
C MET A 119 4.11 2.53 -3.16
N GLY A 120 2.94 3.16 -3.15
CA GLY A 120 2.47 4.01 -4.24
C GLY A 120 3.42 5.16 -4.56
N TYR A 121 4.00 5.80 -3.55
CA TYR A 121 5.01 6.83 -3.76
C TYR A 121 6.27 6.31 -4.44
N VAL A 122 6.68 5.08 -4.15
CA VAL A 122 7.82 4.44 -4.85
C VAL A 122 7.51 4.32 -6.34
N ALA A 123 6.30 3.87 -6.69
CA ALA A 123 5.89 3.71 -8.09
C ALA A 123 5.74 5.06 -8.81
N ILE A 124 5.15 6.06 -8.15
CA ILE A 124 4.99 7.41 -8.73
C ILE A 124 6.36 8.05 -9.00
N GLU A 125 7.27 8.02 -8.04
CA GLU A 125 8.61 8.64 -8.21
C GLU A 125 9.46 7.87 -9.23
N ALA A 126 9.35 6.54 -9.28
CA ALA A 126 9.96 5.71 -10.33
C ALA A 126 9.43 6.10 -11.72
N ALA A 127 8.11 6.22 -11.86
CA ALA A 127 7.49 6.60 -13.12
C ALA A 127 7.87 8.03 -13.56
N LYS A 128 7.98 8.98 -12.62
CA LYS A 128 8.51 10.33 -12.89
C LYS A 128 9.95 10.28 -13.38
N ALA A 129 10.80 9.46 -12.76
CA ALA A 129 12.19 9.31 -13.15
C ALA A 129 12.30 8.70 -14.56
N ALA A 130 11.51 7.67 -14.86
CA ALA A 130 11.44 7.06 -16.18
C ALA A 130 10.96 8.06 -17.26
N ALA A 131 9.90 8.82 -16.97
CA ALA A 131 9.39 9.86 -17.87
C ALA A 131 10.41 11.01 -18.09
N ALA A 132 11.32 11.23 -17.15
CA ALA A 132 12.44 12.17 -17.30
C ALA A 132 13.64 11.59 -18.08
N GLY A 133 13.53 10.36 -18.60
CA GLY A 133 14.56 9.69 -19.41
C GLY A 133 15.71 9.11 -18.61
N LYS A 134 15.55 8.86 -17.30
CA LYS A 134 16.56 8.23 -16.47
C LYS A 134 16.78 6.77 -16.85
N SER A 135 18.01 6.27 -16.65
CA SER A 135 18.35 4.87 -16.86
C SER A 135 17.62 3.95 -15.87
N MET A 136 17.56 2.66 -16.16
CA MET A 136 16.98 1.63 -15.29
C MET A 136 17.62 1.68 -13.88
N GLU A 137 18.93 1.77 -13.82
CA GLU A 137 19.70 1.87 -12.57
C GLU A 137 19.29 3.10 -11.75
N GLU A 138 19.22 4.28 -12.38
CA GLU A 138 18.79 5.51 -11.72
C GLU A 138 17.33 5.43 -11.22
N VAL A 139 16.45 4.73 -11.95
CA VAL A 139 15.05 4.50 -11.51
C VAL A 139 15.02 3.60 -10.28
N ILE A 140 15.84 2.55 -10.23
CA ILE A 140 15.95 1.66 -9.06
C ILE A 140 16.54 2.42 -7.85
N ASP A 141 17.50 3.31 -8.06
CA ASP A 141 18.04 4.18 -7.00
C ASP A 141 16.94 5.10 -6.43
N VAL A 142 16.08 5.65 -7.29
CA VAL A 142 14.91 6.44 -6.85
C VAL A 142 13.95 5.57 -6.02
N CYS A 143 13.63 4.33 -6.48
CA CYS A 143 12.81 3.40 -5.69
C CYS A 143 13.41 3.19 -4.30
N THR A 144 14.69 2.88 -4.23
CA THR A 144 15.42 2.63 -2.96
C THR A 144 15.39 3.86 -2.05
N SER A 145 15.61 5.05 -2.61
CA SER A 145 15.55 6.30 -1.87
C SER A 145 14.16 6.53 -1.25
N VAL A 146 13.10 6.36 -2.04
CA VAL A 146 11.72 6.56 -1.53
C VAL A 146 11.36 5.51 -0.49
N ILE A 147 11.71 4.24 -0.69
CA ILE A 147 11.50 3.17 0.31
C ILE A 147 12.11 3.57 1.66
N ASN A 148 13.36 4.04 1.66
CA ASN A 148 14.09 4.39 2.87
C ASN A 148 13.59 5.69 3.55
N ASN A 149 12.96 6.59 2.80
CA ASN A 149 12.50 7.89 3.28
C ASN A 149 10.97 8.01 3.39
N SER A 150 10.25 6.91 3.29
CA SER A 150 8.80 6.87 3.42
C SER A 150 8.34 6.21 4.70
N ARG A 151 7.11 6.54 5.10
CA ARG A 151 6.45 5.91 6.26
C ARG A 151 4.95 5.81 6.06
N PHE A 152 4.39 4.70 6.52
CA PHE A 152 2.95 4.52 6.69
C PHE A 152 2.64 4.29 8.17
N LEU A 153 1.85 5.18 8.76
CA LEU A 153 1.33 5.06 10.13
C LEU A 153 -0.17 4.89 10.08
N PHE A 154 -0.70 3.93 10.81
CA PHE A 154 -2.15 3.71 10.85
C PHE A 154 -2.61 3.23 12.23
N THR A 155 -3.87 3.51 12.54
CA THR A 155 -4.54 3.01 13.74
C THR A 155 -5.76 2.21 13.33
N PRO A 156 -5.73 0.88 13.50
CA PRO A 156 -6.90 0.04 13.25
C PRO A 156 -7.90 0.20 14.39
N ASP A 157 -9.19 0.00 14.10
CA ASP A 157 -10.19 -0.03 15.17
C ASP A 157 -10.06 -1.28 16.03
N THR A 158 -9.70 -2.41 15.40
CA THR A 158 -9.46 -3.72 16.03
C THR A 158 -8.27 -4.43 15.39
N LEU A 159 -7.60 -5.31 16.12
CA LEU A 159 -6.57 -6.22 15.57
C LEU A 159 -7.15 -7.56 15.08
N TYR A 160 -8.46 -7.73 15.13
CA TYR A 160 -9.12 -8.98 14.76
C TYR A 160 -8.82 -9.39 13.33
N TYR A 161 -8.95 -8.48 12.37
CA TYR A 161 -8.71 -8.73 10.95
C TYR A 161 -7.24 -9.04 10.66
N LEU A 162 -6.31 -8.28 11.21
CA LEU A 162 -4.87 -8.53 11.09
C LEU A 162 -4.46 -9.90 11.64
N LYS A 163 -5.06 -10.29 12.77
CA LYS A 163 -4.85 -11.61 13.37
C LYS A 163 -5.42 -12.73 12.49
N LYS A 164 -6.66 -12.60 12.08
CA LYS A 164 -7.38 -13.60 11.29
C LYS A 164 -6.71 -13.80 9.91
N GLY A 165 -6.30 -12.70 9.28
CA GLY A 165 -5.60 -12.72 8.01
C GLY A 165 -4.11 -13.10 8.08
N GLY A 166 -3.55 -13.28 9.29
CA GLY A 166 -2.14 -13.66 9.48
C GLY A 166 -1.12 -12.54 9.19
N ARG A 167 -1.55 -11.30 8.96
CA ARG A 167 -0.68 -10.14 8.67
C ARG A 167 -0.47 -9.23 9.88
N ILE A 168 -0.74 -9.75 11.08
CA ILE A 168 -0.59 -9.00 12.33
C ILE A 168 0.87 -8.68 12.69
N GLY A 169 1.84 -9.49 12.23
CA GLY A 169 3.27 -9.29 12.51
C GLY A 169 3.58 -9.03 13.98
N GLY A 170 4.42 -8.04 14.26
CA GLY A 170 4.81 -7.63 15.61
C GLY A 170 3.66 -7.09 16.48
N ALA A 171 2.53 -6.71 15.89
CA ALA A 171 1.35 -6.27 16.63
C ALA A 171 0.65 -7.41 17.39
N SER A 172 1.02 -8.67 17.15
CA SER A 172 0.55 -9.85 17.91
C SER A 172 0.77 -9.72 19.43
N ALA A 173 1.83 -9.04 19.85
CA ALA A 173 2.11 -8.76 21.25
C ALA A 173 1.02 -7.94 21.98
N LEU A 174 0.10 -7.29 21.23
CA LEU A 174 -0.96 -6.46 21.77
C LEU A 174 -2.32 -7.17 21.92
N LEU A 175 -2.45 -8.42 21.49
CA LEU A 175 -3.74 -9.13 21.42
C LEU A 175 -4.47 -9.24 22.77
N GLY A 176 -3.78 -9.23 23.88
CA GLY A 176 -4.39 -9.30 25.22
C GLY A 176 -4.73 -7.95 25.86
N THR A 177 -4.38 -6.82 25.22
CA THR A 177 -4.42 -5.49 25.87
C THR A 177 -5.32 -4.47 25.16
N LEU A 178 -6.00 -4.85 24.08
CA LEU A 178 -6.72 -3.95 23.18
C LEU A 178 -7.89 -3.19 23.82
N PHE A 179 -8.51 -3.73 24.86
CA PHE A 179 -9.61 -3.06 25.56
C PHE A 179 -9.21 -1.76 26.28
N GLN A 180 -7.91 -1.56 26.50
CA GLN A 180 -7.39 -0.41 27.25
C GLN A 180 -6.53 0.54 26.43
N ILE A 181 -6.21 0.17 25.18
CA ILE A 181 -5.29 0.93 24.33
C ILE A 181 -5.76 0.99 22.88
N LYS A 182 -5.38 2.04 22.18
CA LYS A 182 -5.44 2.15 20.70
C LYS A 182 -4.01 2.07 20.16
N PRO A 183 -3.68 1.04 19.38
CA PRO A 183 -2.36 0.90 18.80
C PRO A 183 -2.18 1.84 17.61
N ILE A 184 -0.97 2.36 17.45
CA ILE A 184 -0.50 2.95 16.21
C ILE A 184 0.50 1.97 15.63
N LEU A 185 0.22 1.54 14.42
CA LEU A 185 1.02 0.56 13.69
C LEU A 185 1.77 1.24 12.54
N THR A 186 2.80 0.59 12.07
CA THR A 186 3.58 0.96 10.89
C THR A 186 3.99 -0.30 10.14
N VAL A 187 4.53 -0.14 8.96
CA VAL A 187 5.26 -1.20 8.26
C VAL A 187 6.75 -0.97 8.47
N CYS A 188 7.42 -1.94 9.03
CA CYS A 188 8.86 -1.94 9.26
C CYS A 188 9.44 -3.28 8.82
N ASP A 189 10.52 -3.25 8.06
CA ASP A 189 11.15 -4.45 7.49
C ASP A 189 10.16 -5.39 6.78
N GLY A 190 9.20 -4.79 6.07
CA GLY A 190 8.18 -5.52 5.31
C GLY A 190 7.02 -6.08 6.12
N LYS A 191 6.94 -5.82 7.43
CA LYS A 191 5.93 -6.41 8.33
C LYS A 191 5.16 -5.37 9.12
N THR A 192 3.91 -5.66 9.41
CA THR A 192 3.12 -4.87 10.36
C THR A 192 3.81 -4.88 11.73
N THR A 193 4.10 -3.71 12.26
CA THR A 193 4.86 -3.53 13.49
C THR A 193 4.19 -2.48 14.38
N VAL A 194 4.31 -2.63 15.69
CA VAL A 194 3.83 -1.62 16.65
C VAL A 194 4.76 -0.42 16.62
N PHE A 195 4.24 0.75 16.22
CA PHE A 195 4.96 2.01 16.37
C PHE A 195 4.87 2.52 17.80
N THR A 196 3.65 2.67 18.31
CA THR A 196 3.39 3.05 19.69
C THR A 196 1.94 2.68 20.10
N LYS A 197 1.58 2.95 21.33
CA LYS A 197 0.24 2.71 21.87
C LYS A 197 -0.22 3.89 22.71
N VAL A 198 -1.48 4.25 22.58
CA VAL A 198 -2.12 5.33 23.32
C VAL A 198 -3.45 4.85 23.90
N ARG A 199 -4.11 5.69 24.73
CA ARG A 199 -5.34 5.27 25.40
C ARG A 199 -6.62 5.58 24.62
N THR A 200 -6.60 6.55 23.71
CA THR A 200 -7.82 7.01 23.03
C THR A 200 -7.57 7.20 21.52
N LYS A 201 -8.64 7.07 20.72
CA LYS A 201 -8.57 7.32 19.27
C LYS A 201 -8.15 8.76 18.97
N LYS A 202 -8.65 9.74 19.72
CA LYS A 202 -8.21 11.15 19.60
C LYS A 202 -6.69 11.27 19.77
N LYS A 203 -6.12 10.63 20.79
CA LYS A 203 -4.67 10.66 21.02
C LYS A 203 -3.91 9.91 19.92
N ALA A 204 -4.49 8.84 19.35
CA ALA A 204 -3.89 8.16 18.20
C ALA A 204 -3.78 9.10 17.01
N VAL A 205 -4.87 9.77 16.64
CA VAL A 205 -4.89 10.76 15.55
C VAL A 205 -3.86 11.88 15.79
N ASP A 206 -3.82 12.45 17.00
CA ASP A 206 -2.86 13.50 17.32
C ASP A 206 -1.41 12.99 17.24
N THR A 207 -1.18 11.72 17.56
CA THR A 207 0.16 11.11 17.46
C THR A 207 0.55 10.89 16.01
N LEU A 208 -0.37 10.47 15.11
CA LEU A 208 -0.10 10.37 13.67
C LEU A 208 0.41 11.72 13.13
N VAL A 209 -0.30 12.80 13.43
CA VAL A 209 0.06 14.16 12.99
C VAL A 209 1.40 14.60 13.58
N THR A 210 1.59 14.42 14.89
CA THR A 210 2.83 14.84 15.58
C THR A 210 4.04 14.08 15.03
N THR A 211 3.89 12.79 14.74
CA THR A 211 4.97 11.97 14.19
C THR A 211 5.34 12.44 12.79
N LEU A 212 4.34 12.69 11.92
CA LEU A 212 4.58 13.25 10.58
C LEU A 212 5.34 14.58 10.66
N VAL A 213 4.89 15.51 11.52
CA VAL A 213 5.56 16.81 11.69
C VAL A 213 7.01 16.65 12.20
N ASN A 214 7.24 15.73 13.13
CA ASN A 214 8.58 15.46 13.64
C ASN A 214 9.51 14.85 12.58
N ASP A 215 9.02 13.94 11.77
CA ASP A 215 9.79 13.29 10.70
C ASP A 215 10.17 14.26 9.57
N LEU A 216 9.43 15.38 9.45
CA LEU A 216 9.72 16.46 8.50
C LEU A 216 10.74 17.48 9.00
N GLN A 217 11.19 17.40 10.27
CA GLN A 217 12.17 18.37 10.78
C GLN A 217 13.49 18.29 9.99
N GLY A 218 13.80 19.38 9.30
CA GLY A 218 15.01 19.49 8.48
C GLY A 218 14.93 18.74 7.13
N LYS A 219 13.75 18.29 6.71
CA LYS A 219 13.51 17.58 5.45
C LYS A 219 12.38 18.24 4.66
N GLU A 220 12.41 18.08 3.35
CA GLU A 220 11.31 18.49 2.46
C GLU A 220 10.26 17.37 2.37
N LEU A 221 8.99 17.75 2.47
CA LEU A 221 7.88 16.82 2.21
C LEU A 221 7.82 16.49 0.72
N GLY A 222 7.97 15.21 0.38
CA GLY A 222 7.81 14.72 -0.98
C GLY A 222 6.35 14.45 -1.36
N GLY A 223 5.57 13.93 -0.43
CA GLY A 223 4.15 13.67 -0.58
C GLY A 223 3.50 13.19 0.72
N VAL A 224 2.21 13.44 0.85
CA VAL A 224 1.39 13.00 1.99
C VAL A 224 -0.02 12.67 1.54
N ILE A 225 -0.56 11.55 2.01
CA ILE A 225 -1.94 11.13 1.79
C ILE A 225 -2.52 10.52 3.05
N VAL A 226 -3.79 10.77 3.29
CA VAL A 226 -4.58 10.10 4.34
C VAL A 226 -5.33 8.94 3.72
N HIS A 227 -5.25 7.78 4.37
CA HIS A 227 -6.02 6.61 4.04
C HIS A 227 -7.09 6.34 5.10
N HIS A 228 -8.23 5.82 4.66
CA HIS A 228 -9.27 5.31 5.54
C HIS A 228 -9.87 4.01 5.01
N ILE A 229 -10.51 3.24 5.89
CA ILE A 229 -11.28 2.04 5.54
C ILE A 229 -12.69 2.24 6.08
N ASN A 230 -13.64 2.53 5.19
CA ASN A 230 -15.06 2.74 5.50
C ASN A 230 -15.30 3.73 6.67
N CYS A 231 -14.50 4.80 6.78
CA CYS A 231 -14.63 5.86 7.81
C CYS A 231 -14.16 7.23 7.29
N GLN A 232 -14.80 7.70 6.23
CA GLN A 232 -14.42 8.91 5.50
C GLN A 232 -14.35 10.17 6.37
N ASP A 233 -15.32 10.38 7.26
CA ASP A 233 -15.35 11.57 8.14
C ASP A 233 -14.12 11.65 9.04
N GLU A 234 -13.64 10.51 9.50
CA GLU A 234 -12.41 10.44 10.31
C GLU A 234 -11.18 10.74 9.45
N GLY A 235 -11.14 10.22 8.22
CA GLY A 235 -10.10 10.56 7.24
C GLY A 235 -10.06 12.06 6.95
N LEU A 236 -11.22 12.69 6.69
CA LEU A 236 -11.35 14.14 6.50
C LEU A 236 -10.84 14.92 7.71
N SER A 237 -11.20 14.48 8.92
CA SER A 237 -10.73 15.11 10.16
C SER A 237 -9.21 15.02 10.32
N LEU A 238 -8.60 13.87 9.99
CA LEU A 238 -7.14 13.69 10.04
C LEU A 238 -6.45 14.58 8.99
N ALA A 239 -6.94 14.61 7.75
CA ALA A 239 -6.40 15.45 6.67
C ALA A 239 -6.46 16.95 7.03
N ALA A 240 -7.59 17.41 7.60
CA ALA A 240 -7.74 18.80 8.04
C ALA A 240 -6.72 19.16 9.15
N LYS A 241 -6.43 18.25 10.07
CA LYS A 241 -5.39 18.46 11.09
C LYS A 241 -4.00 18.55 10.49
N ILE A 242 -3.66 17.68 9.53
CA ILE A 242 -2.38 17.71 8.83
C ILE A 242 -2.24 19.02 8.05
N LYS A 243 -3.28 19.40 7.27
CA LYS A 243 -3.31 20.68 6.53
C LYS A 243 -3.07 21.87 7.47
N LYS A 244 -3.70 21.89 8.64
CA LYS A 244 -3.51 22.94 9.64
C LYS A 244 -2.06 23.04 10.13
N GLN A 245 -1.36 21.92 10.26
CA GLN A 245 0.02 21.89 10.76
C GLN A 245 1.07 22.20 9.68
N LEU A 246 0.84 21.70 8.47
CA LEU A 246 1.85 21.75 7.40
C LEU A 246 1.56 22.83 6.35
N GLY A 247 0.33 23.37 6.29
CA GLY A 247 -0.07 24.36 5.28
C GLY A 247 -0.21 23.79 3.86
N VAL A 248 -0.24 22.46 3.70
CA VAL A 248 -0.37 21.78 2.40
C VAL A 248 -1.74 21.10 2.27
N ASP A 249 -2.23 20.97 1.04
CA ASP A 249 -3.40 20.17 0.77
C ASP A 249 -3.04 18.67 0.91
N VAL A 250 -3.94 17.92 1.53
CA VAL A 250 -3.76 16.50 1.81
C VAL A 250 -4.83 15.73 1.07
N GLN A 251 -4.42 14.88 0.14
CA GLN A 251 -5.33 13.94 -0.51
C GLN A 251 -5.85 12.91 0.50
N ILE A 252 -7.07 12.45 0.24
CA ILE A 252 -7.71 11.41 1.04
C ILE A 252 -8.16 10.34 0.07
N ASP A 253 -7.84 9.09 0.39
CA ASP A 253 -8.27 7.96 -0.43
C ASP A 253 -8.69 6.79 0.46
N THR A 254 -9.69 6.05 -0.04
CA THR A 254 -10.16 4.83 0.63
C THR A 254 -9.25 3.66 0.27
N ILE A 255 -8.92 2.87 1.26
CA ILE A 255 -8.20 1.61 1.04
C ILE A 255 -9.18 0.58 0.49
N GLY A 256 -8.79 -0.11 -0.57
CA GLY A 256 -9.60 -1.13 -1.21
C GLY A 256 -9.64 -2.47 -0.47
N PRO A 257 -10.40 -3.43 -1.02
CA PRO A 257 -10.70 -4.72 -0.42
C PRO A 257 -9.51 -5.55 0.05
N ILE A 258 -8.41 -5.61 -0.71
CA ILE A 258 -7.28 -6.50 -0.40
C ILE A 258 -6.60 -6.12 0.92
N ILE A 259 -6.29 -4.86 1.13
CA ILE A 259 -5.74 -4.42 2.43
C ILE A 259 -6.86 -4.31 3.46
N GLY A 260 -8.05 -3.89 3.03
CA GLY A 260 -9.21 -3.69 3.91
C GLY A 260 -9.65 -4.94 4.65
N LEU A 261 -9.69 -6.11 3.98
CA LEU A 261 -10.06 -7.37 4.64
C LEU A 261 -9.03 -7.84 5.69
N HIS A 262 -7.78 -7.38 5.58
CA HIS A 262 -6.74 -7.67 6.58
C HIS A 262 -6.67 -6.65 7.72
N VAL A 263 -7.00 -5.38 7.48
CA VAL A 263 -6.89 -4.31 8.49
C VAL A 263 -8.22 -4.02 9.17
N GLY A 264 -9.30 -4.11 8.42
CA GLY A 264 -10.68 -3.93 8.87
C GLY A 264 -11.19 -2.49 8.79
N PRO A 265 -12.54 -2.34 8.71
CA PRO A 265 -13.19 -1.04 8.67
C PRO A 265 -12.94 -0.22 9.95
N GLY A 266 -13.12 1.10 9.87
CA GLY A 266 -12.86 2.05 10.96
C GLY A 266 -11.36 2.38 11.14
N SER A 267 -10.50 1.89 10.24
CA SER A 267 -9.05 2.14 10.28
C SER A 267 -8.69 3.41 9.52
N ILE A 268 -7.81 4.23 10.07
CA ILE A 268 -7.28 5.44 9.44
C ILE A 268 -5.76 5.47 9.52
N GLY A 269 -5.12 6.09 8.54
CA GLY A 269 -3.67 6.21 8.50
C GLY A 269 -3.18 7.36 7.64
N VAL A 270 -1.88 7.59 7.69
CA VAL A 270 -1.18 8.57 6.86
C VAL A 270 0.06 7.93 6.26
N ALA A 271 0.20 8.01 4.95
CA ALA A 271 1.41 7.65 4.23
C ALA A 271 2.09 8.92 3.73
N TYR A 272 3.40 8.98 3.85
CA TYR A 272 4.21 10.11 3.42
C TYR A 272 5.64 9.70 3.10
N PHE A 273 6.33 10.53 2.34
CA PHE A 273 7.77 10.42 2.15
C PHE A 273 8.44 11.77 2.19
N THR A 274 9.74 11.77 2.49
CA THR A 274 10.60 12.97 2.52
C THR A 274 11.65 12.87 1.43
N LYS A 275 12.05 14.05 0.91
CA LYS A 275 13.16 14.20 -0.02
C LYS A 275 14.45 14.51 0.73
#